data_d03dc067d219af1e7d5a3aae6e7d109e
#
_entry.id   d03dc067d219af1e7d5a3aae6e7d109e
#
_cell.length_a   1.000
_cell.length_b   1.000
_cell.length_c   1.000
_cell.angle_alpha   90.00
_cell.angle_beta   90.00
_cell.angle_gamma   90.00
#
_symmetry.space_group_name_H-M   'P 1'
#
loop_
_entity.id
_entity.type
_entity.pdbx_description
1 polymer ?
#
loop_
_entity_poly.entity_id
_entity_poly.type
_entity_poly.pdbx_seq_one_letter_code
_entity_poly.pdbx_strand_id
1 'polypeptide(L)'
;MAQAAPLRILLAGDPAPVDARSALESAGFAVSATGLGGIDPAEVARSQAVLIAVTGRVVSTAQALCRRWRIELGEQYVPIVWLAADDVSATAGLDAGADTVLRQPYAADHLVAQMKALLRIQHLHGRLASRAAEAQNLNQKLQQAYQQIDGDSELTRRIHRGFLPRTMPEVGQVRLGVCYRPRSRIGGDFYDVMRLDEDHVGLYVADAMGRGLPASSLLSIYVKKSLAPKEILGRSYRLVPPGEVLDRLNRELLNLSLPEPPFVTMVFAQLNCRDGSMTFARAAHPHPLYIPHDAEPAYWHAAGTLLGVFESEFPVQQKQLRAGDKLLLFSDGVHPPATGPGSLHDPLVEAAKRHRQLSVQSFVDAVARDLLEESRHPEDFTMLAVEFV
;
A
#
# COMPACT_ATOMS: atom_id res chain seq x y z
N MET A 1 19.92 15.04 33.06
CA MET A 1 19.54 15.32 31.65
C MET A 1 20.80 15.75 30.90
N ALA A 2 21.31 14.95 29.99
CA ALA A 2 22.48 15.31 29.20
C ALA A 2 22.10 16.52 28.31
N GLN A 3 22.77 17.65 28.44
CA GLN A 3 22.62 18.79 27.54
C GLN A 3 23.02 18.32 26.14
N ALA A 4 22.10 18.44 25.18
CA ALA A 4 22.40 18.15 23.77
C ALA A 4 23.56 19.06 23.34
N ALA A 5 24.53 18.50 22.62
CA ALA A 5 25.66 19.29 22.10
C ALA A 5 25.13 20.44 21.22
N PRO A 6 25.71 21.64 21.29
CA PRO A 6 25.25 22.79 20.52
C PRO A 6 25.38 22.51 19.04
N LEU A 7 24.36 22.93 18.27
CA LEU A 7 24.35 22.78 16.81
C LEU A 7 25.46 23.63 16.17
N ARG A 8 26.25 23.03 15.28
CA ARG A 8 27.40 23.67 14.64
C ARG A 8 26.98 24.39 13.37
N ILE A 9 27.31 25.67 13.29
CA ILE A 9 27.09 26.51 12.11
C ILE A 9 28.45 26.95 11.59
N LEU A 10 28.69 26.74 10.30
CA LEU A 10 29.86 27.24 9.61
C LEU A 10 29.55 28.63 9.05
N LEU A 11 30.31 29.66 9.47
CA LEU A 11 30.20 31.03 8.97
C LEU A 11 31.37 31.32 8.05
N ALA A 12 31.09 31.47 6.76
CA ALA A 12 32.07 31.74 5.69
C ALA A 12 31.97 33.18 5.23
N GLY A 13 33.10 33.90 5.15
CA GLY A 13 33.10 35.27 4.65
C GLY A 13 34.46 35.93 4.78
N ASP A 14 34.74 36.93 3.90
CA ASP A 14 35.98 37.74 3.90
C ASP A 14 35.65 39.24 3.95
N PRO A 15 35.63 39.84 5.17
CA PRO A 15 35.71 39.20 6.48
C PRO A 15 34.36 38.52 6.89
N ALA A 16 34.46 37.55 7.78
CA ALA A 16 33.24 36.94 8.40
C ALA A 16 32.52 38.00 9.28
N PRO A 17 31.19 38.19 9.12
CA PRO A 17 30.46 39.24 9.81
C PRO A 17 30.33 38.92 11.30
N VAL A 18 30.86 39.84 12.13
CA VAL A 18 30.93 39.73 13.59
C VAL A 18 29.51 39.77 14.21
N ASP A 19 28.63 40.57 13.66
CA ASP A 19 27.21 40.69 14.04
C ASP A 19 26.44 39.41 13.89
N ALA A 20 26.59 38.72 12.75
CA ALA A 20 25.98 37.42 12.49
C ALA A 20 26.49 36.34 13.46
N ARG A 21 27.81 36.34 13.69
CA ARG A 21 28.45 35.42 14.63
C ARG A 21 27.90 35.61 16.04
N SER A 22 27.92 36.86 16.52
CA SER A 22 27.44 37.21 17.85
C SER A 22 25.95 36.86 18.05
N ALA A 23 25.11 37.12 17.06
CA ALA A 23 23.68 36.77 17.10
C ALA A 23 23.45 35.26 17.22
N LEU A 24 24.18 34.46 16.46
CA LEU A 24 24.03 32.99 16.45
C LEU A 24 24.60 32.38 17.75
N GLU A 25 25.76 32.86 18.24
CA GLU A 25 26.35 32.39 19.52
C GLU A 25 25.42 32.73 20.69
N SER A 26 24.83 33.93 20.70
CA SER A 26 23.85 34.35 21.72
C SER A 26 22.57 33.50 21.68
N ALA A 27 22.21 32.95 20.53
CA ALA A 27 21.08 32.04 20.35
C ALA A 27 21.41 30.57 20.71
N GLY A 28 22.64 30.28 21.16
CA GLY A 28 23.08 28.96 21.64
C GLY A 28 23.68 28.06 20.57
N PHE A 29 24.05 28.60 19.40
CA PHE A 29 24.74 27.84 18.36
C PHE A 29 26.26 27.86 18.56
N ALA A 30 26.93 26.77 18.16
CA ALA A 30 28.40 26.76 18.07
C ALA A 30 28.81 27.24 16.68
N VAL A 31 29.46 28.40 16.57
CA VAL A 31 29.83 29.01 15.31
C VAL A 31 31.33 28.88 15.06
N SER A 32 31.67 28.21 13.93
CA SER A 32 33.03 28.25 13.38
C SER A 32 33.08 29.27 12.25
N ALA A 33 34.05 30.22 12.29
CA ALA A 33 34.18 31.23 11.26
C ALA A 33 35.45 30.97 10.40
N THR A 34 35.32 31.11 9.09
CA THR A 34 36.40 30.84 8.15
C THR A 34 36.32 31.79 6.95
N GLY A 35 37.47 32.04 6.27
CA GLY A 35 37.49 32.75 5.00
C GLY A 35 36.98 31.87 3.84
N LEU A 36 36.54 32.50 2.75
CA LEU A 36 36.01 31.79 1.57
C LEU A 36 37.06 30.92 0.84
N GLY A 37 38.34 31.22 1.01
CA GLY A 37 39.44 30.63 0.22
C GLY A 37 39.97 29.27 0.70
N GLY A 38 39.41 28.67 1.78
CA GLY A 38 40.04 27.48 2.37
C GLY A 38 39.07 26.51 3.01
N ILE A 39 37.80 26.50 2.61
CA ILE A 39 36.78 25.66 3.24
C ILE A 39 36.86 24.22 2.73
N ASP A 40 37.16 23.30 3.67
CA ASP A 40 37.11 21.86 3.40
C ASP A 40 35.66 21.41 3.26
N PRO A 41 35.27 20.72 2.16
CA PRO A 41 33.96 20.14 1.99
C PRO A 41 33.53 19.21 3.16
N ALA A 42 34.49 18.53 3.77
CA ALA A 42 34.23 17.69 4.94
C ALA A 42 33.82 18.52 6.18
N GLU A 43 34.19 19.77 6.28
CA GLU A 43 33.74 20.68 7.32
C GLU A 43 32.29 21.12 7.07
N VAL A 44 31.93 21.40 5.84
CA VAL A 44 30.54 21.67 5.41
C VAL A 44 29.63 20.50 5.75
N ALA A 45 30.03 19.29 5.37
CA ALA A 45 29.24 18.07 5.64
C ALA A 45 29.06 17.76 7.14
N ARG A 46 29.99 18.20 7.99
CA ARG A 46 29.92 18.05 9.48
C ARG A 46 29.16 19.17 10.15
N SER A 47 28.82 20.25 9.44
CA SER A 47 28.05 21.38 9.94
C SER A 47 26.56 21.14 9.76
N GLN A 48 25.73 21.62 10.69
CA GLN A 48 24.28 21.53 10.57
C GLN A 48 23.71 22.63 9.65
N ALA A 49 24.43 23.73 9.45
CA ALA A 49 24.12 24.77 8.48
C ALA A 49 25.36 25.54 8.10
N VAL A 50 25.31 26.17 6.94
CA VAL A 50 26.36 27.07 6.44
C VAL A 50 25.77 28.46 6.24
N LEU A 51 26.49 29.50 6.70
CA LEU A 51 26.18 30.88 6.46
C LEU A 51 27.28 31.46 5.59
N ILE A 52 26.95 31.99 4.42
CA ILE A 52 27.93 32.63 3.50
C ILE A 52 27.67 34.13 3.49
N ALA A 53 28.64 34.91 3.94
CA ALA A 53 28.58 36.37 3.84
C ALA A 53 29.26 36.83 2.56
N VAL A 54 28.52 37.56 1.74
CA VAL A 54 28.96 37.93 0.39
C VAL A 54 28.91 39.43 0.20
N THR A 55 30.06 39.99 -0.14
CA THR A 55 30.20 41.37 -0.61
C THR A 55 30.42 41.38 -2.12
N GLY A 56 30.15 42.49 -2.80
CA GLY A 56 30.20 42.57 -4.26
C GLY A 56 31.51 42.08 -4.92
N ARG A 57 32.63 42.07 -4.19
CA ARG A 57 33.93 41.60 -4.70
C ARG A 57 34.11 40.09 -4.72
N VAL A 58 33.30 39.34 -3.99
CA VAL A 58 33.46 37.87 -3.83
C VAL A 58 32.25 37.07 -4.28
N VAL A 59 31.28 37.69 -4.96
CA VAL A 59 30.03 37.02 -5.39
C VAL A 59 30.32 35.78 -6.24
N SER A 60 31.19 35.87 -7.24
CA SER A 60 31.54 34.77 -8.15
C SER A 60 32.22 33.60 -7.41
N THR A 61 33.10 33.91 -6.47
CA THR A 61 33.78 32.89 -5.63
C THR A 61 32.77 32.17 -4.73
N ALA A 62 31.91 32.92 -4.07
CA ALA A 62 30.87 32.35 -3.21
C ALA A 62 29.87 31.50 -4.00
N GLN A 63 29.49 31.91 -5.22
CA GLN A 63 28.64 31.10 -6.10
C GLN A 63 29.31 29.78 -6.50
N ALA A 64 30.57 29.81 -6.89
CA ALA A 64 31.31 28.59 -7.23
C ALA A 64 31.41 27.63 -6.05
N LEU A 65 31.66 28.13 -4.82
CA LEU A 65 31.68 27.35 -3.61
C LEU A 65 30.33 26.75 -3.30
N CYS A 66 29.26 27.52 -3.36
CA CYS A 66 27.90 27.04 -3.07
C CYS A 66 27.51 25.92 -4.02
N ARG A 67 27.70 26.08 -5.33
CA ARG A 67 27.44 25.04 -6.34
C ARG A 67 28.26 23.76 -6.11
N ARG A 68 29.54 23.94 -5.80
CA ARG A 68 30.45 22.83 -5.49
C ARG A 68 29.95 22.06 -4.27
N TRP A 69 29.59 22.74 -3.18
CA TRP A 69 29.08 22.09 -1.98
C TRP A 69 27.76 21.31 -2.24
N ARG A 70 26.85 21.85 -3.07
CA ARG A 70 25.64 21.13 -3.45
C ARG A 70 25.91 19.82 -4.20
N ILE A 71 26.94 19.81 -5.05
CA ILE A 71 27.36 18.60 -5.76
C ILE A 71 28.00 17.59 -4.78
N GLU A 72 28.92 18.06 -3.91
CA GLU A 72 29.65 17.20 -2.99
C GLU A 72 28.79 16.67 -1.84
N LEU A 73 27.79 17.43 -1.37
CA LEU A 73 26.82 16.98 -0.36
C LEU A 73 25.86 15.91 -0.91
N GLY A 74 25.63 15.87 -2.22
CA GLY A 74 24.73 14.91 -2.83
C GLY A 74 23.33 14.91 -2.19
N GLU A 75 22.93 13.82 -1.57
CA GLU A 75 21.63 13.67 -0.89
C GLU A 75 21.62 14.24 0.53
N GLN A 76 22.78 14.58 1.09
CA GLN A 76 22.85 15.15 2.43
C GLN A 76 22.37 16.62 2.39
N TYR A 77 21.26 16.88 3.07
CA TYR A 77 20.74 18.24 3.18
C TYR A 77 21.44 19.02 4.29
N VAL A 78 22.29 19.98 3.90
CA VAL A 78 22.87 20.99 4.78
C VAL A 78 22.36 22.37 4.33
N PRO A 79 21.57 23.08 5.16
CA PRO A 79 21.06 24.40 4.80
C PRO A 79 22.19 25.39 4.54
N ILE A 80 22.08 26.17 3.45
CA ILE A 80 22.99 27.25 3.09
C ILE A 80 22.21 28.57 3.13
N VAL A 81 22.60 29.45 4.03
CA VAL A 81 22.07 30.81 4.16
C VAL A 81 23.04 31.77 3.52
N TRP A 82 22.54 32.63 2.64
CA TRP A 82 23.36 33.63 1.94
C TRP A 82 23.06 35.03 2.48
N LEU A 83 24.08 35.69 3.02
CA LEU A 83 24.00 37.08 3.47
C LEU A 83 24.44 38.01 2.32
N ALA A 84 23.50 38.71 1.69
CA ALA A 84 23.70 39.55 0.55
C ALA A 84 23.87 41.00 0.93
N ALA A 85 24.84 41.69 0.34
CA ALA A 85 25.04 43.12 0.51
C ALA A 85 24.10 43.99 -0.35
N ASP A 86 23.61 43.44 -1.50
CA ASP A 86 22.77 44.09 -2.48
C ASP A 86 21.87 43.12 -3.22
N ASP A 87 21.01 43.63 -4.11
CA ASP A 87 20.04 42.82 -4.88
C ASP A 87 20.69 41.86 -5.88
N VAL A 88 21.81 42.26 -6.46
CA VAL A 88 22.54 41.44 -7.43
C VAL A 88 23.14 40.22 -6.71
N SER A 89 23.76 40.44 -5.55
CA SER A 89 24.32 39.35 -4.75
C SER A 89 23.23 38.44 -4.17
N ALA A 90 22.04 38.99 -3.91
CA ALA A 90 20.89 38.19 -3.43
C ALA A 90 20.42 37.20 -4.49
N THR A 91 20.18 37.61 -5.72
CA THR A 91 19.79 36.75 -6.84
C THR A 91 20.87 35.70 -7.12
N ALA A 92 22.13 36.13 -7.13
CA ALA A 92 23.28 35.25 -7.33
C ALA A 92 23.34 34.08 -6.30
N GLY A 93 22.94 34.33 -5.04
CA GLY A 93 22.90 33.30 -3.99
C GLY A 93 21.87 32.24 -4.25
N LEU A 94 20.64 32.62 -4.62
CA LEU A 94 19.57 31.68 -4.98
C LEU A 94 19.94 30.84 -6.19
N ASP A 95 20.49 31.47 -7.25
CA ASP A 95 20.93 30.78 -8.47
C ASP A 95 22.09 29.79 -8.21
N ALA A 96 22.86 30.03 -7.16
CA ALA A 96 23.94 29.14 -6.74
C ALA A 96 23.47 27.97 -5.88
N GLY A 97 22.17 27.94 -5.45
CA GLY A 97 21.58 26.87 -4.63
C GLY A 97 21.56 27.15 -3.13
N ALA A 98 21.64 28.44 -2.71
CA ALA A 98 21.34 28.79 -1.32
C ALA A 98 19.85 28.56 -1.01
N ASP A 99 19.55 28.07 0.19
CA ASP A 99 18.18 27.79 0.63
C ASP A 99 17.41 29.07 1.01
N THR A 100 18.13 30.09 1.44
CA THR A 100 17.56 31.39 1.75
C THR A 100 18.62 32.49 1.62
N VAL A 101 18.12 33.70 1.43
CA VAL A 101 18.96 34.90 1.33
C VAL A 101 18.47 35.94 2.32
N LEU A 102 19.39 36.52 3.09
CA LEU A 102 19.14 37.65 3.97
C LEU A 102 19.91 38.85 3.45
N ARG A 103 19.22 39.97 3.22
CA ARG A 103 19.83 41.22 2.78
C ARG A 103 20.33 42.05 3.96
N GLN A 104 21.47 42.64 3.80
CA GLN A 104 21.97 43.64 4.76
C GLN A 104 21.31 45.01 4.54
N PRO A 105 20.97 45.75 5.59
CA PRO A 105 21.04 45.35 7.00
C PRO A 105 19.91 44.40 7.39
N TYR A 106 20.18 43.36 8.17
CA TYR A 106 19.19 42.41 8.69
C TYR A 106 19.08 42.51 10.21
N ALA A 107 17.93 42.21 10.75
CA ALA A 107 17.73 42.09 12.17
C ALA A 107 18.31 40.75 12.69
N ALA A 108 19.04 40.77 13.80
CA ALA A 108 19.60 39.57 14.44
C ALA A 108 18.56 38.48 14.70
N ASP A 109 17.38 38.88 15.22
CA ASP A 109 16.27 37.96 15.46
C ASP A 109 15.76 37.30 14.18
N HIS A 110 15.77 38.01 13.04
CA HIS A 110 15.36 37.46 11.76
C HIS A 110 16.35 36.38 11.27
N LEU A 111 17.67 36.64 11.38
CA LEU A 111 18.70 35.65 11.07
C LEU A 111 18.52 34.37 11.92
N VAL A 112 18.34 34.54 13.23
CA VAL A 112 18.16 33.42 14.17
C VAL A 112 16.88 32.64 13.86
N ALA A 113 15.78 33.34 13.54
CA ALA A 113 14.50 32.70 13.18
C ALA A 113 14.61 31.87 11.87
N GLN A 114 15.24 32.42 10.83
CA GLN A 114 15.52 31.72 9.58
C GLN A 114 16.39 30.49 9.81
N MET A 115 17.46 30.62 10.59
CA MET A 115 18.35 29.52 10.91
C MET A 115 17.59 28.39 11.64
N LYS A 116 16.78 28.72 12.64
CA LYS A 116 15.94 27.73 13.34
C LYS A 116 14.93 27.03 12.42
N ALA A 117 14.34 27.75 11.46
CA ALA A 117 13.42 27.20 10.49
C ALA A 117 14.13 26.18 9.56
N LEU A 118 15.29 26.54 9.02
CA LEU A 118 16.08 25.66 8.15
C LEU A 118 16.62 24.43 8.88
N LEU A 119 17.07 24.57 10.13
CA LEU A 119 17.50 23.43 10.94
C LEU A 119 16.35 22.46 11.26
N ARG A 120 15.10 22.97 11.38
CA ARG A 120 13.92 22.12 11.50
C ARG A 120 13.68 21.31 10.23
N ILE A 121 13.82 21.94 9.06
CA ILE A 121 13.71 21.27 7.76
C ILE A 121 14.80 20.19 7.64
N GLN A 122 16.04 20.51 7.98
CA GLN A 122 17.14 19.54 8.01
C GLN A 122 16.83 18.32 8.88
N HIS A 123 16.32 18.56 10.09
CA HIS A 123 15.95 17.48 11.00
C HIS A 123 14.83 16.59 10.41
N LEU A 124 13.82 17.19 9.78
CA LEU A 124 12.75 16.44 9.12
C LEU A 124 13.29 15.62 7.93
N HIS A 125 14.18 16.21 7.13
CA HIS A 125 14.84 15.54 6.01
C HIS A 125 15.66 14.32 6.49
N GLY A 126 16.44 14.48 7.54
CA GLY A 126 17.19 13.38 8.15
C GLY A 126 16.30 12.25 8.66
N ARG A 127 15.16 12.59 9.26
CA ARG A 127 14.18 11.58 9.72
C ARG A 127 13.52 10.84 8.55
N LEU A 128 13.23 11.53 7.45
CA LEU A 128 12.67 10.92 6.25
C LEU A 128 13.69 9.97 5.59
N ALA A 129 14.93 10.39 5.46
CA ALA A 129 16.02 9.56 4.93
C ALA A 129 16.24 8.30 5.78
N SER A 130 16.24 8.44 7.11
CA SER A 130 16.36 7.30 8.03
C SER A 130 15.18 6.32 7.88
N ARG A 131 13.95 6.80 7.78
CA ARG A 131 12.77 5.95 7.57
C ARG A 131 12.79 5.26 6.21
N ALA A 132 13.22 5.97 5.16
CA ALA A 132 13.39 5.38 3.83
C ALA A 132 14.42 4.24 3.83
N ALA A 133 15.57 4.44 4.50
CA ALA A 133 16.59 3.41 4.64
C ALA A 133 16.11 2.21 5.47
N GLU A 134 15.34 2.45 6.54
CA GLU A 134 14.73 1.40 7.36
C GLU A 134 13.70 0.59 6.57
N ALA A 135 12.85 1.26 5.79
CA ALA A 135 11.89 0.61 4.89
C ALA A 135 12.59 -0.21 3.80
N GLN A 136 13.67 0.29 3.20
CA GLN A 136 14.48 -0.48 2.24
C GLN A 136 15.13 -1.70 2.87
N ASN A 137 15.69 -1.58 4.07
CA ASN A 137 16.29 -2.70 4.79
C ASN A 137 15.24 -3.78 5.14
N LEU A 138 14.04 -3.34 5.55
CA LEU A 138 12.92 -4.24 5.82
C LEU A 138 12.46 -4.96 4.56
N ASN A 139 12.38 -4.26 3.42
CA ASN A 139 12.08 -4.85 2.12
C ASN A 139 13.14 -5.87 1.69
N GLN A 140 14.43 -5.57 1.88
CA GLN A 140 15.50 -6.53 1.57
C GLN A 140 15.42 -7.79 2.45
N LYS A 141 15.15 -7.63 3.75
CA LYS A 141 14.95 -8.77 4.66
C LYS A 141 13.72 -9.58 4.30
N LEU A 142 12.63 -8.93 3.89
CA LEU A 142 11.46 -9.58 3.33
C LEU A 142 11.81 -10.37 2.07
N GLN A 143 12.52 -9.80 1.11
CA GLN A 143 12.98 -10.50 -0.10
C GLN A 143 13.88 -11.70 0.20
N GLN A 144 14.81 -11.57 1.15
CA GLN A 144 15.67 -12.68 1.58
C GLN A 144 14.86 -13.78 2.27
N ALA A 145 13.90 -13.43 3.12
CA ALA A 145 12.96 -14.38 3.72
C ALA A 145 12.11 -15.08 2.64
N TYR A 146 11.67 -14.35 1.60
CA TYR A 146 10.98 -14.90 0.42
C TYR A 146 11.83 -15.97 -0.29
N GLN A 147 13.11 -15.67 -0.55
CA GLN A 147 14.01 -16.61 -1.23
C GLN A 147 14.35 -17.84 -0.38
N GLN A 148 14.39 -17.71 0.95
CA GLN A 148 14.58 -18.85 1.85
C GLN A 148 13.34 -19.73 2.00
N ILE A 149 12.14 -19.17 1.86
CA ILE A 149 10.86 -19.90 1.88
C ILE A 149 10.66 -20.75 0.62
N ASP A 150 11.32 -20.40 -0.50
CA ASP A 150 11.26 -21.17 -1.76
C ASP A 150 11.82 -22.61 -1.63
N GLY A 151 12.62 -22.90 -0.59
CA GLY A 151 13.12 -24.22 -0.27
C GLY A 151 12.20 -25.07 0.63
N ASP A 152 11.20 -24.48 1.27
CA ASP A 152 10.39 -25.19 2.27
C ASP A 152 8.88 -25.18 1.93
N SER A 153 8.57 -25.80 0.78
CA SER A 153 7.21 -25.86 0.22
C SER A 153 6.15 -26.47 1.17
N GLU A 154 6.57 -27.27 2.15
CA GLU A 154 5.64 -27.88 3.11
C GLU A 154 5.23 -26.91 4.22
N LEU A 155 6.17 -26.10 4.73
CA LEU A 155 5.84 -25.09 5.75
C LEU A 155 4.92 -24.02 5.16
N THR A 156 5.22 -23.52 3.97
CA THR A 156 4.38 -22.52 3.26
C THR A 156 2.99 -23.08 3.00
N ARG A 157 2.87 -24.36 2.61
CA ARG A 157 1.59 -25.04 2.44
C ARG A 157 0.79 -25.11 3.75
N ARG A 158 1.43 -25.43 4.86
CA ARG A 158 0.78 -25.47 6.19
C ARG A 158 0.33 -24.10 6.62
N ILE A 159 1.15 -23.07 6.39
CA ILE A 159 0.81 -21.68 6.69
C ILE A 159 -0.39 -21.27 5.85
N HIS A 160 -0.34 -21.42 4.52
CA HIS A 160 -1.43 -21.04 3.62
C HIS A 160 -2.75 -21.76 3.97
N ARG A 161 -2.72 -23.09 4.15
CA ARG A 161 -3.89 -23.84 4.62
C ARG A 161 -4.39 -23.42 6.00
N GLY A 162 -3.50 -22.96 6.86
CA GLY A 162 -3.85 -22.43 8.18
C GLY A 162 -4.61 -21.09 8.12
N PHE A 163 -4.51 -20.37 6.99
CA PHE A 163 -5.23 -19.13 6.76
C PHE A 163 -6.60 -19.32 6.10
N LEU A 164 -6.85 -20.46 5.45
CA LEU A 164 -8.18 -20.78 4.94
C LEU A 164 -9.12 -21.15 6.10
N PRO A 165 -10.43 -20.88 6.00
CA PRO A 165 -11.41 -21.28 7.01
C PRO A 165 -11.36 -22.79 7.27
N ARG A 166 -11.17 -23.19 8.50
CA ARG A 166 -11.20 -24.61 8.89
C ARG A 166 -12.63 -25.14 8.99
N THR A 167 -13.55 -24.26 9.35
CA THR A 167 -14.97 -24.54 9.49
C THR A 167 -15.76 -23.36 8.95
N MET A 168 -16.83 -23.63 8.22
CA MET A 168 -17.74 -22.57 7.80
C MET A 168 -18.57 -22.09 8.98
N PRO A 169 -18.76 -20.77 9.16
CA PRO A 169 -19.62 -20.27 10.23
C PRO A 169 -21.08 -20.65 9.96
N GLU A 170 -21.78 -21.07 10.99
CA GLU A 170 -23.21 -21.21 10.95
C GLU A 170 -23.86 -19.88 11.36
N VAL A 171 -24.59 -19.24 10.46
CA VAL A 171 -25.24 -17.94 10.73
C VAL A 171 -26.64 -17.91 10.10
N GLY A 172 -27.65 -17.86 10.95
CA GLY A 172 -29.03 -17.68 10.53
C GLY A 172 -29.52 -18.69 9.48
N GLN A 173 -30.17 -18.18 8.44
CA GLN A 173 -30.75 -18.93 7.33
C GLN A 173 -29.78 -19.15 6.16
N VAL A 174 -28.49 -19.22 6.43
CA VAL A 174 -27.47 -19.34 5.39
C VAL A 174 -26.74 -20.68 5.53
N ARG A 175 -26.57 -21.36 4.40
CA ARG A 175 -25.74 -22.55 4.25
C ARG A 175 -24.61 -22.22 3.27
N LEU A 176 -23.45 -22.81 3.53
CA LEU A 176 -22.23 -22.55 2.78
C LEU A 176 -21.65 -23.85 2.25
N GLY A 177 -21.11 -23.81 1.04
CA GLY A 177 -20.40 -24.92 0.42
C GLY A 177 -19.15 -24.42 -0.27
N VAL A 178 -18.07 -25.19 -0.24
CA VAL A 178 -16.79 -24.81 -0.84
C VAL A 178 -16.11 -25.97 -1.55
N CYS A 179 -15.52 -25.68 -2.71
CA CYS A 179 -14.52 -26.51 -3.36
C CYS A 179 -13.28 -25.68 -3.57
N TYR A 180 -12.16 -26.12 -3.01
CA TYR A 180 -10.85 -25.47 -3.17
C TYR A 180 -9.83 -26.51 -3.63
N ARG A 181 -9.32 -26.36 -4.84
CA ARG A 181 -8.35 -27.26 -5.46
C ARG A 181 -7.23 -26.48 -6.10
N PRO A 182 -6.16 -26.19 -5.36
CA PRO A 182 -5.01 -25.50 -5.91
C PRO A 182 -4.30 -26.36 -6.96
N ARG A 183 -3.86 -25.77 -8.06
CA ARG A 183 -3.08 -26.39 -9.14
C ARG A 183 -1.80 -27.04 -8.65
N SER A 184 -1.14 -26.38 -7.71
CA SER A 184 0.10 -26.82 -7.12
C SER A 184 -0.05 -27.09 -5.63
N ARG A 185 1.05 -27.31 -4.93
CA ARG A 185 1.01 -27.46 -3.46
C ARG A 185 0.44 -26.24 -2.75
N ILE A 186 0.49 -25.06 -3.40
CA ILE A 186 0.03 -23.78 -2.90
C ILE A 186 -0.54 -23.01 -4.09
N GLY A 187 -1.76 -22.47 -3.97
CA GLY A 187 -2.42 -21.67 -5.00
C GLY A 187 -2.29 -20.16 -4.76
N GLY A 188 -2.60 -19.37 -5.79
CA GLY A 188 -2.85 -17.93 -5.70
C GLY A 188 -4.25 -17.63 -5.17
N ASP A 189 -5.18 -18.56 -5.38
CA ASP A 189 -6.55 -18.46 -4.92
C ASP A 189 -6.66 -18.54 -3.39
N PHE A 190 -7.53 -17.71 -2.86
CA PHE A 190 -7.91 -17.76 -1.45
C PHE A 190 -9.33 -17.25 -1.24
N TYR A 191 -9.96 -17.73 -0.19
CA TYR A 191 -11.31 -17.36 0.17
C TYR A 191 -11.46 -17.26 1.68
N ASP A 192 -12.48 -16.56 2.12
CA ASP A 192 -12.88 -16.56 3.52
C ASP A 192 -14.37 -16.32 3.67
N VAL A 193 -14.89 -16.77 4.82
CA VAL A 193 -16.23 -16.47 5.30
C VAL A 193 -16.13 -16.03 6.75
N MET A 194 -16.51 -14.79 7.02
CA MET A 194 -16.35 -14.13 8.31
C MET A 194 -17.71 -13.78 8.89
N ARG A 195 -17.96 -14.17 10.12
CA ARG A 195 -19.11 -13.63 10.86
C ARG A 195 -18.79 -12.19 11.27
N LEU A 196 -19.56 -11.24 10.76
CA LEU A 196 -19.37 -9.81 11.05
C LEU A 196 -20.10 -9.38 12.32
N ASP A 197 -21.33 -9.87 12.47
CA ASP A 197 -22.16 -9.71 13.68
C ASP A 197 -23.18 -10.85 13.80
N GLU A 198 -24.30 -10.62 14.52
CA GLU A 198 -25.31 -11.63 14.74
C GLU A 198 -26.06 -12.01 13.46
N ASP A 199 -26.26 -11.05 12.56
CA ASP A 199 -27.08 -11.18 11.36
C ASP A 199 -26.29 -11.12 10.06
N HIS A 200 -24.99 -10.75 10.07
CA HIS A 200 -24.21 -10.52 8.85
C HIS A 200 -22.99 -11.41 8.74
N VAL A 201 -22.77 -11.90 7.53
CA VAL A 201 -21.52 -12.56 7.12
C VAL A 201 -20.84 -11.79 5.99
N GLY A 202 -19.54 -11.65 6.09
CA GLY A 202 -18.67 -11.22 4.98
C GLY A 202 -18.08 -12.45 4.32
N LEU A 203 -18.04 -12.47 2.99
CA LEU A 203 -17.46 -13.56 2.20
C LEU A 203 -16.73 -13.02 0.99
N TYR A 204 -15.66 -13.70 0.60
CA TYR A 204 -14.93 -13.36 -0.61
C TYR A 204 -14.25 -14.56 -1.25
N VAL A 205 -14.04 -14.45 -2.54
CA VAL A 205 -13.08 -15.23 -3.32
C VAL A 205 -12.13 -14.26 -3.99
N ALA A 206 -10.85 -14.58 -3.97
CA ALA A 206 -9.81 -13.73 -4.53
C ALA A 206 -8.70 -14.58 -5.13
N ASP A 207 -8.02 -14.03 -6.12
CA ASP A 207 -6.80 -14.58 -6.70
C ASP A 207 -5.67 -13.56 -6.61
N ALA A 208 -4.57 -13.98 -5.99
CA ALA A 208 -3.35 -13.19 -5.85
C ALA A 208 -2.38 -13.55 -6.96
N MET A 209 -2.27 -12.68 -7.95
CA MET A 209 -1.35 -12.86 -9.06
C MET A 209 0.04 -12.34 -8.71
N GLY A 210 1.02 -13.25 -8.74
CA GLY A 210 2.44 -12.94 -8.52
C GLY A 210 3.32 -13.98 -9.19
N ARG A 211 4.52 -13.60 -9.63
CA ARG A 211 5.47 -14.54 -10.20
C ARG A 211 6.08 -15.41 -9.11
N GLY A 212 5.53 -16.61 -8.95
CA GLY A 212 6.02 -17.65 -8.04
C GLY A 212 5.12 -17.89 -6.82
N LEU A 213 5.02 -19.16 -6.46
CA LEU A 213 4.14 -19.70 -5.42
C LEU A 213 4.30 -19.04 -4.03
N PRO A 214 5.49 -18.67 -3.56
CA PRO A 214 5.62 -17.98 -2.27
C PRO A 214 5.05 -16.57 -2.27
N ALA A 215 5.16 -15.84 -3.38
CA ALA A 215 4.70 -14.46 -3.48
C ALA A 215 3.18 -14.36 -3.38
N SER A 216 2.44 -15.17 -4.14
CA SER A 216 0.98 -15.20 -4.11
C SER A 216 0.43 -15.59 -2.74
N SER A 217 1.05 -16.58 -2.08
CA SER A 217 0.63 -17.02 -0.74
C SER A 217 0.84 -15.96 0.34
N LEU A 218 1.94 -15.23 0.30
CA LEU A 218 2.18 -14.15 1.25
C LEU A 218 1.28 -12.96 0.98
N LEU A 219 1.01 -12.68 -0.29
CA LEU A 219 0.04 -11.67 -0.68
C LEU A 219 -1.37 -12.01 -0.18
N SER A 220 -1.81 -13.27 -0.29
CA SER A 220 -3.10 -13.72 0.24
C SER A 220 -3.21 -13.54 1.76
N ILE A 221 -2.11 -13.82 2.49
CA ILE A 221 -2.05 -13.58 3.95
C ILE A 221 -2.12 -12.08 4.26
N TYR A 222 -1.39 -11.26 3.51
CA TYR A 222 -1.41 -9.81 3.66
C TYR A 222 -2.81 -9.25 3.42
N VAL A 223 -3.44 -9.61 2.30
CA VAL A 223 -4.80 -9.22 1.94
C VAL A 223 -5.79 -9.60 3.05
N LYS A 224 -5.74 -10.83 3.51
CA LYS A 224 -6.62 -11.30 4.60
C LYS A 224 -6.45 -10.50 5.89
N LYS A 225 -5.23 -10.08 6.23
CA LYS A 225 -4.95 -9.26 7.42
C LYS A 225 -5.33 -7.80 7.25
N SER A 226 -5.23 -7.26 6.04
CA SER A 226 -5.56 -5.88 5.72
C SER A 226 -7.06 -5.66 5.50
N LEU A 227 -7.81 -6.76 5.27
CA LEU A 227 -9.24 -6.68 5.05
C LEU A 227 -9.98 -6.29 6.33
N ALA A 228 -10.64 -5.14 6.32
CA ALA A 228 -11.34 -4.57 7.46
C ALA A 228 -12.85 -4.35 7.18
N PRO A 229 -13.67 -5.43 7.17
CA PRO A 229 -15.10 -5.33 6.87
C PRO A 229 -15.94 -4.80 8.03
N LYS A 230 -15.35 -4.63 9.20
CA LYS A 230 -15.97 -4.13 10.41
C LYS A 230 -15.05 -3.15 11.12
N GLU A 231 -15.59 -2.03 11.54
CA GLU A 231 -14.88 -0.97 12.25
C GLU A 231 -15.49 -0.77 13.65
N ILE A 232 -14.64 -0.83 14.67
CA ILE A 232 -15.08 -0.65 16.06
C ILE A 232 -14.98 0.83 16.42
N LEU A 233 -16.09 1.43 16.83
CA LEU A 233 -16.24 2.83 17.19
C LEU A 233 -16.59 2.95 18.68
N GLY A 234 -15.61 2.77 19.55
CA GLY A 234 -15.80 2.76 21.00
C GLY A 234 -16.67 1.59 21.46
N ARG A 235 -17.94 1.85 21.83
CA ARG A 235 -18.90 0.80 22.25
C ARG A 235 -19.83 0.32 21.12
N SER A 236 -19.73 0.92 19.95
CA SER A 236 -20.50 0.55 18.75
C SER A 236 -19.57 0.04 17.66
N TYR A 237 -20.14 -0.44 16.58
CA TYR A 237 -19.39 -0.80 15.38
C TYR A 237 -20.16 -0.37 14.13
N ARG A 238 -19.43 -0.29 13.03
CA ARG A 238 -19.98 -0.07 11.69
C ARG A 238 -19.53 -1.23 10.78
N LEU A 239 -20.45 -1.79 10.02
CA LEU A 239 -20.07 -2.63 8.89
C LEU A 239 -19.59 -1.72 7.76
N VAL A 240 -18.40 -2.00 7.27
CA VAL A 240 -17.78 -1.22 6.19
C VAL A 240 -18.34 -1.72 4.87
N PRO A 241 -18.95 -0.86 4.03
CA PRO A 241 -19.51 -1.29 2.75
C PRO A 241 -18.48 -1.99 1.86
N PRO A 242 -18.85 -2.97 1.03
CA PRO A 242 -17.93 -3.73 0.19
C PRO A 242 -17.00 -2.89 -0.68
N GLY A 243 -17.49 -1.82 -1.30
CA GLY A 243 -16.67 -0.91 -2.08
C GLY A 243 -15.60 -0.23 -1.24
N GLU A 244 -15.97 0.27 -0.05
CA GLU A 244 -15.01 0.90 0.87
C GLU A 244 -13.97 -0.10 1.41
N VAL A 245 -14.34 -1.37 1.60
CA VAL A 245 -13.40 -2.44 1.97
C VAL A 245 -12.35 -2.62 0.87
N LEU A 246 -12.79 -2.70 -0.41
CA LEU A 246 -11.89 -2.83 -1.55
C LEU A 246 -11.04 -1.57 -1.78
N ASP A 247 -11.60 -0.37 -1.59
CA ASP A 247 -10.86 0.90 -1.69
C ASP A 247 -9.73 0.98 -0.67
N ARG A 248 -9.99 0.59 0.58
CA ARG A 248 -8.99 0.55 1.65
C ARG A 248 -7.90 -0.45 1.32
N LEU A 249 -8.28 -1.65 0.91
CA LEU A 249 -7.35 -2.70 0.51
C LEU A 249 -6.50 -2.29 -0.70
N ASN A 250 -7.10 -1.64 -1.69
CA ASN A 250 -6.39 -1.13 -2.87
C ASN A 250 -5.30 -0.13 -2.47
N ARG A 251 -5.62 0.82 -1.60
CA ARG A 251 -4.64 1.79 -1.07
C ARG A 251 -3.50 1.11 -0.31
N GLU A 252 -3.81 0.11 0.51
CA GLU A 252 -2.79 -0.68 1.22
C GLU A 252 -1.85 -1.40 0.24
N LEU A 253 -2.39 -2.02 -0.82
CA LEU A 253 -1.60 -2.69 -1.85
C LEU A 253 -0.74 -1.72 -2.66
N LEU A 254 -1.26 -0.56 -3.04
CA LEU A 254 -0.52 0.49 -3.74
C LEU A 254 0.65 1.05 -2.91
N ASN A 255 0.50 1.07 -1.59
CA ASN A 255 1.56 1.50 -0.66
C ASN A 255 2.66 0.45 -0.46
N LEU A 256 2.45 -0.80 -0.90
CA LEU A 256 3.49 -1.83 -0.91
C LEU A 256 4.49 -1.54 -2.03
N SER A 257 5.48 -0.72 -1.78
CA SER A 257 6.55 -0.39 -2.75
C SER A 257 7.39 -1.63 -3.11
N LEU A 258 6.79 -2.59 -3.80
CA LEU A 258 7.46 -3.79 -4.29
C LEU A 258 8.00 -3.55 -5.71
N PRO A 259 9.13 -4.19 -6.11
CA PRO A 259 9.71 -4.04 -7.44
C PRO A 259 8.75 -4.41 -8.58
N GLU A 260 7.93 -5.40 -8.36
CA GLU A 260 6.81 -5.77 -9.23
C GLU A 260 5.52 -5.51 -8.44
N PRO A 261 4.64 -4.60 -8.87
CA PRO A 261 3.41 -4.32 -8.16
C PRO A 261 2.56 -5.59 -8.11
N PRO A 262 2.20 -6.07 -6.91
CA PRO A 262 1.30 -7.19 -6.77
C PRO A 262 -0.09 -6.75 -7.17
N PHE A 263 -0.83 -7.58 -7.87
CA PHE A 263 -2.22 -7.31 -8.13
C PHE A 263 -3.10 -8.49 -7.68
N VAL A 264 -4.30 -8.14 -7.28
CA VAL A 264 -5.29 -9.08 -6.75
C VAL A 264 -6.59 -8.86 -7.47
N THR A 265 -7.23 -9.95 -7.89
CA THR A 265 -8.64 -9.94 -8.24
C THR A 265 -9.47 -10.40 -7.04
N MET A 266 -10.62 -9.79 -6.80
CA MET A 266 -11.46 -10.12 -5.65
C MET A 266 -12.93 -9.80 -5.92
N VAL A 267 -13.81 -10.64 -5.43
CA VAL A 267 -15.20 -10.27 -5.15
C VAL A 267 -15.43 -10.36 -3.66
N PHE A 268 -15.85 -9.25 -3.05
CA PHE A 268 -16.18 -9.18 -1.64
C PHE A 268 -17.67 -8.87 -1.47
N ALA A 269 -18.35 -9.66 -0.65
CA ALA A 269 -19.77 -9.54 -0.40
C ALA A 269 -20.10 -9.55 1.10
N GLN A 270 -21.20 -8.88 1.45
CA GLN A 270 -21.83 -8.90 2.77
C GLN A 270 -23.27 -9.35 2.61
N LEU A 271 -23.63 -10.41 3.31
CA LEU A 271 -24.97 -10.98 3.30
C LEU A 271 -25.61 -10.80 4.68
N ASN A 272 -26.82 -10.26 4.69
CA ASN A 272 -27.69 -10.31 5.86
C ASN A 272 -28.39 -11.68 5.90
N CYS A 273 -28.08 -12.47 6.92
CA CYS A 273 -28.55 -13.86 7.07
C CYS A 273 -30.00 -13.95 7.60
N ARG A 274 -30.62 -12.79 7.92
CA ARG A 274 -32.00 -12.73 8.38
C ARG A 274 -32.99 -12.53 7.22
N ASP A 275 -32.63 -11.65 6.29
CA ASP A 275 -33.55 -11.24 5.23
C ASP A 275 -33.04 -11.56 3.80
N GLY A 276 -31.81 -12.09 3.67
CA GLY A 276 -31.21 -12.44 2.39
C GLY A 276 -30.74 -11.24 1.57
N SER A 277 -30.76 -10.01 2.12
CA SER A 277 -30.22 -8.85 1.44
C SER A 277 -28.69 -8.95 1.36
N MET A 278 -28.15 -8.65 0.18
CA MET A 278 -26.73 -8.75 -0.09
C MET A 278 -26.20 -7.50 -0.76
N THR A 279 -25.03 -7.06 -0.31
CA THR A 279 -24.22 -6.04 -1.00
C THR A 279 -22.90 -6.65 -1.41
N PHE A 280 -22.39 -6.31 -2.58
CA PHE A 280 -21.08 -6.77 -3.02
C PHE A 280 -20.37 -5.73 -3.90
N ALA A 281 -19.04 -5.83 -3.95
CA ALA A 281 -18.19 -5.11 -4.87
C ALA A 281 -17.18 -6.07 -5.50
N ARG A 282 -16.70 -5.75 -6.68
CA ARG A 282 -15.82 -6.58 -7.49
C ARG A 282 -14.58 -5.81 -7.93
N ALA A 283 -13.45 -6.46 -7.84
CA ALA A 283 -12.17 -5.97 -8.34
C ALA A 283 -11.64 -6.95 -9.41
N ALA A 284 -12.01 -6.74 -10.68
CA ALA A 284 -11.60 -7.53 -11.86
C ALA A 284 -11.75 -9.07 -11.72
N HIS A 285 -12.47 -9.57 -10.74
CA HIS A 285 -12.71 -11.00 -10.50
C HIS A 285 -13.88 -11.51 -11.34
N PRO A 286 -14.05 -12.82 -11.59
CA PRO A 286 -15.25 -13.35 -12.24
C PRO A 286 -16.53 -12.84 -11.60
N HIS A 287 -17.57 -12.65 -12.41
CA HIS A 287 -18.87 -12.20 -11.91
C HIS A 287 -19.56 -13.30 -11.11
N PRO A 288 -20.15 -13.00 -9.93
CA PRO A 288 -20.93 -13.99 -9.19
C PRO A 288 -22.06 -14.59 -10.03
N LEU A 289 -22.23 -15.91 -9.98
CA LEU A 289 -23.34 -16.60 -10.64
C LEU A 289 -24.48 -16.76 -9.64
N TYR A 290 -25.59 -16.10 -9.91
CA TYR A 290 -26.85 -16.25 -9.19
C TYR A 290 -27.64 -17.41 -9.76
N ILE A 291 -28.04 -18.33 -8.91
CA ILE A 291 -28.79 -19.54 -9.25
C ILE A 291 -30.12 -19.51 -8.47
N PRO A 292 -31.18 -18.95 -9.08
CA PRO A 292 -32.49 -18.94 -8.45
C PRO A 292 -33.07 -20.35 -8.38
N HIS A 293 -33.90 -20.59 -7.35
CA HIS A 293 -34.55 -21.90 -7.15
C HIS A 293 -35.36 -22.32 -8.39
N ASP A 294 -36.15 -21.41 -8.99
CA ASP A 294 -37.13 -21.72 -10.02
C ASP A 294 -36.93 -20.95 -11.36
N ALA A 295 -35.79 -20.30 -11.54
CA ALA A 295 -35.52 -19.52 -12.76
C ALA A 295 -34.14 -19.85 -13.37
N GLU A 296 -33.81 -19.20 -14.48
CA GLU A 296 -32.51 -19.35 -15.14
C GLU A 296 -31.40 -18.68 -14.32
N PRO A 297 -30.25 -19.35 -14.17
CA PRO A 297 -29.06 -18.72 -13.58
C PRO A 297 -28.61 -17.50 -14.37
N ALA A 298 -28.08 -16.49 -13.66
CA ALA A 298 -27.62 -15.27 -14.28
C ALA A 298 -26.41 -14.70 -13.54
N TYR A 299 -25.48 -14.11 -14.29
CA TYR A 299 -24.34 -13.40 -13.68
C TYR A 299 -24.77 -12.06 -13.11
N TRP A 300 -24.32 -11.77 -11.89
CA TRP A 300 -24.48 -10.46 -11.29
C TRP A 300 -23.30 -9.56 -11.69
N HIS A 301 -23.53 -8.76 -12.73
CA HIS A 301 -22.51 -7.88 -13.25
C HIS A 301 -22.19 -6.72 -12.28
N ALA A 302 -20.90 -6.45 -12.10
CA ALA A 302 -20.39 -5.30 -11.37
C ALA A 302 -19.11 -4.79 -12.07
N ALA A 303 -18.97 -3.48 -12.16
CA ALA A 303 -17.72 -2.87 -12.60
C ALA A 303 -16.65 -2.99 -11.51
N GLY A 304 -15.38 -2.93 -11.90
CA GLY A 304 -14.25 -2.91 -10.97
C GLY A 304 -12.96 -3.33 -11.65
N THR A 305 -11.87 -2.67 -11.28
CA THR A 305 -10.52 -2.86 -11.79
C THR A 305 -9.70 -3.75 -10.85
N LEU A 306 -8.48 -4.11 -11.23
CA LEU A 306 -7.53 -4.84 -10.39
C LEU A 306 -7.17 -4.05 -9.13
N LEU A 307 -7.00 -4.73 -8.01
CA LEU A 307 -6.42 -4.15 -6.80
C LEU A 307 -4.89 -4.09 -6.91
N GLY A 308 -4.29 -3.01 -6.39
CA GLY A 308 -2.83 -2.83 -6.29
C GLY A 308 -2.17 -2.25 -7.55
N VAL A 309 -2.93 -1.87 -8.59
CA VAL A 309 -2.38 -1.35 -9.86
C VAL A 309 -2.50 0.16 -9.96
N PHE A 310 -3.68 0.71 -9.68
CA PHE A 310 -3.95 2.15 -9.70
C PHE A 310 -5.12 2.51 -8.77
N GLU A 311 -5.20 3.78 -8.39
CA GLU A 311 -6.34 4.28 -7.63
C GLU A 311 -7.64 4.09 -8.43
N SER A 312 -8.66 3.52 -7.78
CA SER A 312 -9.94 3.19 -8.41
C SER A 312 -11.04 3.16 -7.36
N GLU A 313 -12.26 3.39 -7.79
CA GLU A 313 -13.46 3.19 -7.00
C GLU A 313 -14.09 1.82 -7.33
N PHE A 314 -14.68 1.18 -6.33
CA PHE A 314 -15.35 -0.12 -6.47
C PHE A 314 -16.85 0.01 -6.19
N PRO A 315 -17.67 0.16 -7.23
CA PRO A 315 -19.12 0.36 -7.08
C PRO A 315 -19.78 -0.80 -6.34
N VAL A 316 -20.63 -0.46 -5.37
CA VAL A 316 -21.40 -1.44 -4.60
C VAL A 316 -22.67 -1.80 -5.36
N GLN A 317 -22.92 -3.09 -5.51
CA GLN A 317 -24.18 -3.64 -6.01
C GLN A 317 -25.02 -4.14 -4.84
N GLN A 318 -26.34 -3.91 -4.92
CA GLN A 318 -27.31 -4.46 -3.97
C GLN A 318 -28.17 -5.52 -4.65
N LYS A 319 -28.33 -6.65 -4.02
CA LYS A 319 -29.09 -7.81 -4.52
C LYS A 319 -29.88 -8.46 -3.39
N GLN A 320 -30.81 -9.32 -3.78
CA GLN A 320 -31.68 -10.05 -2.86
C GLN A 320 -31.63 -11.53 -3.18
N LEU A 321 -31.32 -12.37 -2.18
CA LEU A 321 -31.54 -13.82 -2.23
C LEU A 321 -32.88 -14.15 -1.61
N ARG A 322 -33.59 -15.09 -2.21
CA ARG A 322 -34.83 -15.67 -1.70
C ARG A 322 -34.55 -17.08 -1.17
N ALA A 323 -35.43 -17.61 -0.36
CA ALA A 323 -35.29 -18.95 0.13
C ALA A 323 -35.16 -19.99 -1.01
N GLY A 324 -34.14 -20.83 -0.92
CA GLY A 324 -33.75 -21.79 -1.97
C GLY A 324 -32.82 -21.28 -3.04
N ASP A 325 -32.58 -19.98 -3.10
CA ASP A 325 -31.61 -19.40 -4.05
C ASP A 325 -30.17 -19.68 -3.62
N LYS A 326 -29.31 -19.85 -4.62
CA LYS A 326 -27.86 -19.98 -4.41
C LYS A 326 -27.10 -18.85 -5.12
N LEU A 327 -25.97 -18.47 -4.54
CA LEU A 327 -24.99 -17.60 -5.18
C LEU A 327 -23.66 -18.34 -5.19
N LEU A 328 -22.99 -18.37 -6.33
CA LEU A 328 -21.66 -18.94 -6.49
C LEU A 328 -20.65 -17.88 -6.81
N LEU A 329 -19.63 -17.73 -5.94
CA LEU A 329 -18.40 -17.00 -6.18
C LEU A 329 -17.33 -18.01 -6.61
N PHE A 330 -16.50 -17.67 -7.59
CA PHE A 330 -15.53 -18.62 -8.14
C PHE A 330 -14.35 -17.91 -8.79
N SER A 331 -13.19 -18.57 -8.82
CA SER A 331 -11.99 -18.08 -9.50
C SER A 331 -12.02 -18.38 -11.00
N ASP A 332 -11.12 -17.77 -11.76
CA ASP A 332 -11.05 -17.90 -13.22
C ASP A 332 -10.73 -19.33 -13.70
N GLY A 333 -10.05 -20.14 -12.88
CA GLY A 333 -9.83 -21.56 -13.18
C GLY A 333 -11.11 -22.39 -13.29
N VAL A 334 -12.26 -21.87 -12.87
CA VAL A 334 -13.57 -22.52 -13.06
C VAL A 334 -14.08 -22.35 -14.50
N HIS A 335 -13.64 -21.29 -15.20
CA HIS A 335 -13.96 -21.05 -16.60
C HIS A 335 -12.78 -21.39 -17.51
N PRO A 336 -12.87 -22.40 -18.39
CA PRO A 336 -11.83 -22.63 -19.38
C PRO A 336 -11.72 -21.43 -20.35
N PRO A 337 -10.50 -21.06 -20.79
CA PRO A 337 -10.24 -19.84 -21.59
C PRO A 337 -11.01 -19.75 -22.94
N ALA A 338 -11.54 -20.88 -23.42
CA ALA A 338 -12.25 -20.95 -24.70
C ALA A 338 -13.74 -20.58 -24.60
N THR A 339 -14.30 -20.49 -23.41
CA THR A 339 -15.73 -20.24 -23.20
C THR A 339 -15.90 -19.12 -22.16
N GLY A 340 -15.66 -17.86 -22.57
CA GLY A 340 -15.88 -16.71 -21.68
C GLY A 340 -17.34 -16.63 -21.18
N PRO A 341 -17.59 -15.96 -20.04
CA PRO A 341 -18.93 -15.80 -19.48
C PRO A 341 -19.87 -15.16 -20.51
N GLY A 342 -21.03 -15.79 -20.76
CA GLY A 342 -22.01 -15.35 -21.74
C GLY A 342 -21.88 -16.00 -23.11
N SER A 343 -21.05 -17.03 -23.28
CA SER A 343 -21.08 -17.92 -24.44
C SER A 343 -22.43 -18.62 -24.52
N LEU A 344 -22.87 -18.92 -25.76
CA LEU A 344 -24.10 -19.73 -26.01
C LEU A 344 -24.05 -21.12 -25.34
N HIS A 345 -22.86 -21.54 -24.89
CA HIS A 345 -22.61 -22.78 -24.15
C HIS A 345 -21.67 -22.45 -22.99
N ASP A 346 -22.25 -22.19 -21.83
CA ASP A 346 -21.50 -21.96 -20.59
C ASP A 346 -21.57 -23.22 -19.72
N PRO A 347 -20.50 -24.02 -19.63
CA PRO A 347 -20.48 -25.27 -18.85
C PRO A 347 -20.83 -25.06 -17.37
N LEU A 348 -20.43 -23.92 -16.80
CA LEU A 348 -20.72 -23.60 -15.41
C LEU A 348 -22.23 -23.39 -15.19
N VAL A 349 -22.87 -22.62 -16.08
CA VAL A 349 -24.31 -22.37 -16.03
C VAL A 349 -25.08 -23.69 -16.22
N GLU A 350 -24.68 -24.54 -17.16
CA GLU A 350 -25.33 -25.84 -17.39
C GLU A 350 -25.17 -26.80 -16.21
N ALA A 351 -23.99 -26.89 -15.64
CA ALA A 351 -23.75 -27.68 -14.43
C ALA A 351 -24.55 -27.14 -13.23
N ALA A 352 -24.58 -25.82 -13.05
CA ALA A 352 -25.34 -25.17 -12.00
C ALA A 352 -26.85 -25.45 -12.13
N LYS A 353 -27.43 -25.41 -13.33
CA LYS A 353 -28.83 -25.79 -13.60
C LYS A 353 -29.11 -27.24 -13.23
N ARG A 354 -28.24 -28.14 -13.66
CA ARG A 354 -28.39 -29.60 -13.45
C ARG A 354 -28.44 -29.94 -11.98
N HIS A 355 -27.61 -29.27 -11.16
CA HIS A 355 -27.41 -29.64 -9.77
C HIS A 355 -28.07 -28.70 -8.75
N ARG A 356 -28.83 -27.69 -9.19
CA ARG A 356 -29.39 -26.62 -8.32
C ARG A 356 -30.23 -27.11 -7.14
N GLN A 357 -30.86 -28.28 -7.26
CA GLN A 357 -31.71 -28.84 -6.20
C GLN A 357 -30.94 -29.57 -5.08
N LEU A 358 -29.63 -29.76 -5.28
CA LEU A 358 -28.80 -30.38 -4.24
C LEU A 358 -28.54 -29.38 -3.10
N SER A 359 -28.27 -29.93 -1.89
CA SER A 359 -27.75 -29.09 -0.81
C SER A 359 -26.47 -28.35 -1.22
N VAL A 360 -26.21 -27.21 -0.64
CA VAL A 360 -25.14 -26.31 -1.13
C VAL A 360 -23.77 -26.98 -1.27
N GLN A 361 -23.36 -27.83 -0.31
CA GLN A 361 -22.06 -28.53 -0.44
C GLN A 361 -22.13 -29.61 -1.53
N SER A 362 -23.20 -30.40 -1.59
CA SER A 362 -23.39 -31.39 -2.65
C SER A 362 -23.49 -30.74 -4.03
N PHE A 363 -24.09 -29.56 -4.13
CA PHE A 363 -24.14 -28.75 -5.32
C PHE A 363 -22.74 -28.38 -5.81
N VAL A 364 -21.92 -27.79 -4.92
CA VAL A 364 -20.54 -27.40 -5.25
C VAL A 364 -19.71 -28.61 -5.69
N ASP A 365 -19.81 -29.73 -4.97
CA ASP A 365 -19.07 -30.96 -5.28
C ASP A 365 -19.49 -31.56 -6.65
N ALA A 366 -20.78 -31.51 -6.98
CA ALA A 366 -21.30 -32.01 -8.25
C ALA A 366 -20.89 -31.11 -9.43
N VAL A 367 -21.04 -29.79 -9.29
CA VAL A 367 -20.59 -28.83 -10.28
C VAL A 367 -19.09 -28.93 -10.51
N ALA A 368 -18.29 -29.02 -9.43
CA ALA A 368 -16.84 -29.19 -9.55
C ALA A 368 -16.46 -30.48 -10.28
N ARG A 369 -17.18 -31.56 -10.04
CA ARG A 369 -16.94 -32.84 -10.74
C ARG A 369 -17.18 -32.72 -12.22
N ASP A 370 -18.33 -32.19 -12.63
CA ASP A 370 -18.68 -32.02 -14.04
C ASP A 370 -17.61 -31.19 -14.76
N LEU A 371 -17.20 -30.06 -14.18
CA LEU A 371 -16.23 -29.16 -14.81
C LEU A 371 -14.80 -29.74 -14.85
N LEU A 372 -14.38 -30.46 -13.80
CA LEU A 372 -13.03 -31.03 -13.69
C LEU A 372 -12.84 -32.28 -14.56
N GLU A 373 -13.90 -33.04 -14.84
CA GLU A 373 -13.87 -34.19 -15.75
C GLU A 373 -13.73 -33.77 -17.21
N GLU A 374 -14.27 -32.60 -17.58
CA GLU A 374 -14.27 -32.11 -18.96
C GLU A 374 -12.95 -31.43 -19.39
N SER A 375 -12.09 -31.03 -18.46
CA SER A 375 -10.87 -30.27 -18.84
C SER A 375 -9.68 -30.54 -17.94
N ARG A 376 -8.46 -30.42 -18.55
CA ARG A 376 -7.21 -30.27 -17.79
C ARG A 376 -7.14 -28.84 -17.27
N HIS A 377 -7.39 -28.64 -15.99
CA HIS A 377 -7.33 -27.31 -15.36
C HIS A 377 -5.86 -26.90 -15.12
N PRO A 378 -5.34 -25.91 -15.85
CA PRO A 378 -3.99 -25.42 -15.66
C PRO A 378 -3.87 -24.39 -14.50
N GLU A 379 -4.96 -24.01 -13.87
CA GLU A 379 -5.06 -22.94 -12.88
C GLU A 379 -5.68 -23.42 -11.56
N ASP A 380 -5.62 -22.59 -10.51
CA ASP A 380 -6.28 -22.86 -9.24
C ASP A 380 -7.80 -22.87 -9.45
N PHE A 381 -8.49 -23.75 -8.75
CA PHE A 381 -9.92 -23.95 -8.89
C PHE A 381 -10.62 -23.73 -7.54
N THR A 382 -11.34 -22.63 -7.42
CA THR A 382 -12.01 -22.22 -6.19
C THR A 382 -13.47 -21.89 -6.47
N MET A 383 -14.38 -22.52 -5.72
CA MET A 383 -15.80 -22.20 -5.70
C MET A 383 -16.28 -22.05 -4.26
N LEU A 384 -16.99 -20.97 -3.97
CA LEU A 384 -17.66 -20.70 -2.71
C LEU A 384 -19.15 -20.43 -3.00
N ALA A 385 -20.03 -21.33 -2.55
CA ALA A 385 -21.45 -21.17 -2.72
C ALA A 385 -22.14 -20.78 -1.42
N VAL A 386 -23.14 -19.93 -1.56
CA VAL A 386 -24.08 -19.53 -0.50
C VAL A 386 -25.46 -19.96 -0.89
N GLU A 387 -26.21 -20.57 0.01
CA GLU A 387 -27.63 -20.87 -0.12
C GLU A 387 -28.41 -20.17 1.00
N PHE A 388 -29.44 -19.43 0.64
CA PHE A 388 -30.37 -18.84 1.60
C PHE A 388 -31.55 -19.80 1.78
N VAL A 389 -31.82 -20.22 3.03
CA VAL A 389 -32.78 -21.28 3.35
C VAL A 389 -34.07 -20.72 3.92
#